data_21f1492ed3853da10879ac5196fcd5f8
#
_entry.id   21f1492ed3853da10879ac5196fcd5f8
#
_cell.length_a   1.000
_cell.length_b   1.000
_cell.length_c   1.000
_cell.angle_alpha   90.00
_cell.angle_beta   90.00
_cell.angle_gamma   90.00
#
_symmetry.space_group_name_H-M   'P 1'
#
loop_
_entity.id
_entity.type
_entity.pdbx_description
1 polymer ?
#
loop_
_entity_poly.entity_id
_entity_poly.type
_entity_poly.pdbx_seq_one_letter_code
_entity_poly.pdbx_strand_id
1 'polypeptide(L)'
;MFRRGVLAALLPLAAACQQPVPAFAAEKPVLAPAAIHVAKEPSGRQVAIFSGGCFWGVEGVFSHVQGVTGAVSGYHGGTRANATYAKVGGGDTGHAESVEVTYDPKVIRYDQLLRIFFSVVADPTTLNYQGP
;
A
#
# COMPACT_ATOMS: atom_id res chain seq x y z
N MET A 1 -27.08 -66.33 -29.24
CA MET A 1 -27.50 -65.26 -28.32
C MET A 1 -26.23 -64.68 -27.65
N PHE A 2 -25.58 -63.68 -28.24
CA PHE A 2 -24.33 -63.12 -27.76
C PHE A 2 -24.60 -61.78 -27.04
N ARG A 3 -24.37 -61.72 -25.74
CA ARG A 3 -24.41 -60.48 -24.94
C ARG A 3 -23.05 -59.81 -25.03
N ARG A 4 -22.99 -58.67 -25.70
CA ARG A 4 -21.82 -57.79 -25.69
C ARG A 4 -21.86 -56.93 -24.42
N GLY A 5 -20.89 -57.15 -23.52
CA GLY A 5 -20.61 -56.28 -22.38
C GLY A 5 -19.90 -55.02 -22.84
N VAL A 6 -20.47 -53.86 -22.54
CA VAL A 6 -19.83 -52.56 -22.72
C VAL A 6 -18.99 -52.27 -21.50
N LEU A 7 -17.68 -52.26 -21.65
CA LEU A 7 -16.73 -51.81 -20.62
C LEU A 7 -16.70 -50.29 -20.67
N ALA A 8 -17.25 -49.62 -19.66
CA ALA A 8 -17.14 -48.20 -19.46
C ALA A 8 -15.75 -47.92 -18.83
N ALA A 9 -14.88 -47.26 -19.60
CA ALA A 9 -13.61 -46.76 -19.09
C ALA A 9 -13.86 -45.46 -18.31
N LEU A 10 -13.72 -45.53 -16.98
CA LEU A 10 -13.67 -44.37 -16.10
C LEU A 10 -12.29 -43.74 -16.21
N LEU A 11 -12.19 -42.61 -16.89
CA LEU A 11 -11.00 -41.76 -16.84
C LEU A 11 -10.93 -41.06 -15.46
N PRO A 12 -9.78 -41.06 -14.77
CA PRO A 12 -9.61 -40.24 -13.57
C PRO A 12 -9.41 -38.78 -13.96
N LEU A 13 -10.42 -37.96 -13.73
CA LEU A 13 -10.39 -36.52 -13.85
C LEU A 13 -10.07 -35.92 -12.49
N ALA A 14 -8.81 -35.95 -12.04
CA ALA A 14 -8.39 -35.20 -10.85
C ALA A 14 -6.87 -35.13 -10.68
N ALA A 15 -6.17 -34.34 -11.46
CA ALA A 15 -4.80 -33.94 -11.13
C ALA A 15 -4.34 -32.66 -11.87
N ALA A 16 -5.13 -31.60 -11.84
CA ALA A 16 -4.76 -30.36 -12.52
C ALA A 16 -5.06 -29.11 -11.69
N CYS A 17 -4.74 -29.09 -10.39
CA CYS A 17 -4.74 -27.84 -9.61
C CYS A 17 -3.84 -27.93 -8.37
N GLN A 18 -2.57 -28.27 -8.55
CA GLN A 18 -1.55 -28.11 -7.51
C GLN A 18 -0.24 -27.64 -8.14
N GLN A 19 -0.29 -26.48 -8.80
CA GLN A 19 0.94 -25.74 -9.01
C GLN A 19 1.23 -24.99 -7.71
N PRO A 20 2.41 -25.18 -7.08
CA PRO A 20 2.79 -24.35 -5.96
C PRO A 20 2.88 -22.91 -6.48
N VAL A 21 2.02 -22.02 -5.97
CA VAL A 21 2.18 -20.60 -6.14
C VAL A 21 3.59 -20.28 -5.64
N PRO A 22 4.45 -19.62 -6.45
CA PRO A 22 5.75 -19.19 -5.93
C PRO A 22 5.47 -18.35 -4.69
N ALA A 23 5.97 -18.77 -3.54
CA ALA A 23 5.95 -17.96 -2.35
C ALA A 23 6.75 -16.70 -2.69
N PHE A 24 6.07 -15.58 -2.90
CA PHE A 24 6.74 -14.29 -2.90
C PHE A 24 7.50 -14.24 -1.58
N ALA A 25 8.82 -14.25 -1.67
CA ALA A 25 9.67 -14.05 -0.50
C ALA A 25 9.27 -12.66 0.03
N ALA A 26 8.56 -12.63 1.15
CA ALA A 26 8.24 -11.38 1.81
C ALA A 26 9.58 -10.69 2.09
N GLU A 27 9.84 -9.58 1.42
CA GLU A 27 11.03 -8.79 1.69
C GLU A 27 11.03 -8.45 3.17
N LYS A 28 12.17 -8.66 3.82
CA LYS A 28 12.27 -8.33 5.25
C LYS A 28 12.12 -6.82 5.37
N PRO A 29 11.16 -6.33 6.16
CA PRO A 29 10.98 -4.90 6.32
C PRO A 29 12.27 -4.27 6.84
N VAL A 30 12.77 -3.27 6.13
CA VAL A 30 13.95 -2.50 6.55
C VAL A 30 13.45 -1.37 7.43
N LEU A 31 13.76 -1.44 8.72
CA LEU A 31 13.37 -0.39 9.65
C LEU A 31 14.21 0.88 9.40
N ALA A 32 13.57 1.94 8.95
CA ALA A 32 14.19 3.24 8.76
C ALA A 32 14.78 3.75 10.09
N PRO A 33 15.92 4.47 10.06
CA PRO A 33 16.53 5.01 11.27
C PRO A 33 15.59 6.00 11.98
N ALA A 34 15.76 6.16 13.29
CA ALA A 34 15.06 7.20 14.02
C ALA A 34 15.60 8.59 13.63
N ALA A 35 14.75 9.62 13.69
CA ALA A 35 15.17 10.98 13.46
C ALA A 35 16.23 11.42 14.47
N ILE A 36 17.28 12.06 13.97
CA ILE A 36 18.36 12.61 14.81
C ILE A 36 17.89 13.91 15.51
N HIS A 37 17.08 14.71 14.80
CA HIS A 37 16.48 15.92 15.30
C HIS A 37 14.97 15.82 15.26
N VAL A 38 14.33 16.05 16.40
CA VAL A 38 12.86 16.02 16.53
C VAL A 38 12.38 17.44 16.79
N ALA A 39 11.61 17.99 15.85
CA ALA A 39 10.97 19.29 16.04
C ALA A 39 9.84 19.19 17.07
N LYS A 40 9.64 20.27 17.84
CA LYS A 40 8.47 20.39 18.70
C LYS A 40 7.25 20.65 17.83
N GLU A 41 6.29 19.76 17.92
CA GLU A 41 5.05 19.92 17.19
C GLU A 41 4.05 20.83 17.95
N PRO A 42 3.16 21.53 17.22
CA PRO A 42 2.08 22.28 17.83
C PRO A 42 1.14 21.38 18.66
N SER A 43 0.42 21.98 19.60
CA SER A 43 -0.62 21.27 20.33
C SER A 43 -1.87 21.08 19.48
N GLY A 44 -2.62 20.01 19.74
CA GLY A 44 -3.83 19.64 19.00
C GLY A 44 -3.52 18.70 17.84
N ARG A 45 -4.57 18.25 17.15
CA ARG A 45 -4.43 17.38 15.98
C ARG A 45 -3.64 18.07 14.88
N GLN A 46 -2.78 17.32 14.24
CA GLN A 46 -1.96 17.74 13.11
C GLN A 46 -2.36 16.95 11.88
N VAL A 47 -2.02 17.50 10.71
CA VAL A 47 -2.27 16.85 9.41
C VAL A 47 -0.95 16.76 8.66
N ALA A 48 -0.68 15.59 8.09
CA ALA A 48 0.43 15.35 7.17
C ALA A 48 -0.09 14.71 5.89
N ILE A 49 0.54 15.02 4.76
CA ILE A 49 0.21 14.41 3.47
C ILE A 49 1.39 13.54 3.03
N PHE A 50 1.12 12.27 2.75
CA PHE A 50 2.10 11.30 2.29
C PHE A 50 1.77 10.85 0.87
N SER A 51 2.77 10.92 -0.03
CA SER A 51 2.69 10.43 -1.40
C SER A 51 3.76 9.36 -1.60
N GLY A 52 3.38 8.09 -1.70
CA GLY A 52 4.31 6.98 -1.71
C GLY A 52 3.87 5.85 -2.65
N GLY A 53 3.28 6.20 -3.78
CA GLY A 53 2.71 5.25 -4.74
C GLY A 53 1.22 5.00 -4.48
N CYS A 54 0.74 3.76 -4.66
CA CYS A 54 -0.68 3.42 -4.55
C CYS A 54 -1.25 3.83 -3.17
N PHE A 55 -2.15 4.79 -3.17
CA PHE A 55 -2.70 5.38 -1.94
C PHE A 55 -3.50 4.37 -1.09
N TRP A 56 -4.06 3.30 -1.66
CA TRP A 56 -4.73 2.27 -0.87
C TRP A 56 -3.80 1.56 0.11
N GLY A 57 -2.57 1.27 -0.33
CA GLY A 57 -1.54 0.70 0.54
C GLY A 57 -1.12 1.67 1.65
N VAL A 58 -0.92 2.93 1.28
CA VAL A 58 -0.54 4.00 2.23
C VAL A 58 -1.64 4.24 3.26
N GLU A 59 -2.89 4.35 2.83
CA GLU A 59 -4.06 4.49 3.70
C GLU A 59 -4.21 3.27 4.63
N GLY A 60 -4.05 2.06 4.06
CA GLY A 60 -4.09 0.82 4.82
C GLY A 60 -3.06 0.80 5.95
N VAL A 61 -1.83 1.22 5.70
CA VAL A 61 -0.78 1.30 6.74
C VAL A 61 -1.16 2.31 7.82
N PHE A 62 -1.44 3.56 7.44
CA PHE A 62 -1.67 4.63 8.42
C PHE A 62 -2.97 4.47 9.22
N SER A 63 -4.01 3.87 8.65
CA SER A 63 -5.26 3.59 9.38
C SER A 63 -5.08 2.65 10.58
N HIS A 64 -4.00 1.88 10.62
CA HIS A 64 -3.68 0.95 11.71
C HIS A 64 -2.66 1.51 12.71
N VAL A 65 -2.19 2.74 12.52
CA VAL A 65 -1.19 3.36 13.39
C VAL A 65 -1.84 4.00 14.60
N GLN A 66 -1.41 3.62 15.80
CA GLN A 66 -1.89 4.23 17.03
C GLN A 66 -1.55 5.74 17.06
N GLY A 67 -2.53 6.58 17.35
CA GLY A 67 -2.40 8.03 17.33
C GLY A 67 -2.83 8.68 16.03
N VAL A 68 -3.02 7.93 14.95
CA VAL A 68 -3.70 8.38 13.74
C VAL A 68 -5.21 8.34 13.99
N THR A 69 -5.89 9.45 13.71
CA THR A 69 -7.33 9.61 13.89
C THR A 69 -8.10 9.68 12.58
N GLY A 70 -7.39 9.76 11.46
CA GLY A 70 -7.94 9.71 10.12
C GLY A 70 -6.83 9.50 9.09
N ALA A 71 -7.13 8.68 8.08
CA ALA A 71 -6.29 8.50 6.90
C ALA A 71 -7.24 8.49 5.70
N VAL A 72 -7.06 9.42 4.76
CA VAL A 72 -7.97 9.63 3.64
C VAL A 72 -7.19 9.74 2.35
N SER A 73 -7.47 8.85 1.41
CA SER A 73 -6.88 8.86 0.07
C SER A 73 -7.37 10.05 -0.75
N GLY A 74 -6.48 10.62 -1.55
CA GLY A 74 -6.76 11.75 -2.41
C GLY A 74 -5.63 12.04 -3.40
N TYR A 75 -5.64 13.23 -3.97
CA TYR A 75 -4.67 13.66 -4.99
C TYR A 75 -4.05 14.99 -4.60
N HIS A 76 -2.73 15.11 -4.71
CA HIS A 76 -1.98 16.30 -4.35
C HIS A 76 -1.09 16.76 -5.50
N GLY A 77 -0.96 18.06 -5.72
CA GLY A 77 -0.04 18.68 -6.66
C GLY A 77 -0.66 19.28 -7.91
N GLY A 78 -1.71 18.69 -8.47
CA GLY A 78 -2.36 19.18 -9.68
C GLY A 78 -3.55 20.11 -9.44
N THR A 79 -4.37 20.31 -10.47
CA THR A 79 -5.58 21.13 -10.39
C THR A 79 -6.80 20.30 -10.01
N ARG A 80 -7.75 20.91 -9.28
CA ARG A 80 -9.00 20.25 -8.87
C ARG A 80 -9.79 19.63 -10.06
N ALA A 81 -9.76 20.26 -11.22
CA ALA A 81 -10.45 19.78 -12.42
C ALA A 81 -9.89 18.44 -12.95
N ASN A 82 -8.67 18.10 -12.60
CA ASN A 82 -7.96 16.88 -13.01
C ASN A 82 -7.83 15.83 -11.89
N ALA A 83 -8.37 16.11 -10.70
CA ALA A 83 -8.30 15.23 -9.54
C ALA A 83 -9.33 14.10 -9.62
N THR A 84 -9.22 13.24 -10.62
CA THR A 84 -10.04 12.03 -10.79
C THR A 84 -9.15 10.83 -11.08
N TYR A 85 -9.55 9.64 -10.59
CA TYR A 85 -8.76 8.42 -10.74
C TYR A 85 -8.34 8.15 -12.19
N ALA A 86 -9.30 8.25 -13.14
CA ALA A 86 -9.04 8.01 -14.55
C ALA A 86 -8.00 8.97 -15.15
N LYS A 87 -8.03 10.25 -14.75
CA LYS A 87 -7.08 11.24 -15.25
C LYS A 87 -5.71 11.10 -14.58
N VAL A 88 -5.66 10.93 -13.28
CA VAL A 88 -4.41 10.81 -12.53
C VAL A 88 -3.64 9.55 -12.94
N GLY A 89 -4.35 8.44 -13.19
CA GLY A 89 -3.75 7.22 -13.71
C GLY A 89 -3.07 7.37 -15.08
N GLY A 90 -3.42 8.41 -15.85
CA GLY A 90 -2.73 8.76 -17.11
C GLY A 90 -1.34 9.38 -16.93
N GLY A 91 -1.00 9.87 -15.72
CA GLY A 91 0.34 10.38 -15.38
C GLY A 91 0.66 11.80 -15.84
N ASP A 92 -0.27 12.53 -16.45
CA ASP A 92 -0.05 13.85 -17.06
C ASP A 92 -0.72 15.02 -16.30
N THR A 93 -1.37 14.75 -15.18
CA THR A 93 -2.16 15.74 -14.42
C THR A 93 -1.36 16.60 -13.46
N GLY A 94 -0.10 16.23 -13.17
CA GLY A 94 0.70 16.81 -12.11
C GLY A 94 0.24 16.44 -10.70
N HIS A 95 -0.75 15.53 -10.58
CA HIS A 95 -1.15 14.93 -9.31
C HIS A 95 -0.31 13.71 -8.96
N ALA A 96 -0.04 13.55 -7.64
CA ALA A 96 0.36 12.28 -7.04
C ALA A 96 -0.81 11.71 -6.23
N GLU A 97 -0.96 10.39 -6.25
CA GLU A 97 -1.77 9.69 -5.25
C GLU A 97 -1.19 9.96 -3.86
N SER A 98 -2.04 10.36 -2.94
CA SER A 98 -1.63 10.85 -1.63
C SER A 98 -2.62 10.44 -0.56
N VAL A 99 -2.16 10.36 0.68
CA VAL A 99 -3.01 10.13 1.84
C VAL A 99 -2.85 11.29 2.82
N GLU A 100 -3.97 11.93 3.15
CA GLU A 100 -4.04 12.89 4.24
C GLU A 100 -4.16 12.13 5.56
N VAL A 101 -3.17 12.27 6.42
CA VAL A 101 -3.11 11.62 7.73
C VAL A 101 -3.32 12.65 8.82
N THR A 102 -4.42 12.51 9.56
CA THR A 102 -4.71 13.29 10.76
C THR A 102 -4.26 12.52 12.00
N TYR A 103 -3.46 13.13 12.85
CA TYR A 103 -2.87 12.46 14.01
C TYR A 103 -2.80 13.35 15.27
N ASP A 104 -2.67 12.70 16.42
CA ASP A 104 -2.42 13.37 17.71
C ASP A 104 -0.92 13.33 18.04
N PRO A 105 -0.20 14.48 18.02
CA PRO A 105 1.24 14.53 18.29
C PRO A 105 1.62 14.17 19.72
N LYS A 106 0.65 14.07 20.65
CA LYS A 106 0.88 13.53 21.99
C LYS A 106 1.04 12.01 22.02
N VAL A 107 0.52 11.33 20.98
CA VAL A 107 0.54 9.87 20.88
C VAL A 107 1.57 9.40 19.87
N ILE A 108 1.62 10.05 18.70
CA ILE A 108 2.60 9.78 17.65
C ILE A 108 3.05 11.09 17.02
N ARG A 109 4.37 11.26 16.86
CA ARG A 109 4.95 12.45 16.25
C ARG A 109 5.15 12.27 14.75
N TYR A 110 5.30 13.36 14.04
CA TYR A 110 5.55 13.36 12.60
C TYR A 110 6.80 12.56 12.19
N ASP A 111 7.89 12.67 12.96
CA ASP A 111 9.11 11.90 12.71
C ASP A 111 8.89 10.38 12.81
N GLN A 112 7.98 9.95 13.69
CA GLN A 112 7.61 8.54 13.81
C GLN A 112 6.71 8.08 12.64
N LEU A 113 5.81 8.94 12.14
CA LEU A 113 5.04 8.69 10.92
C LEU A 113 5.96 8.56 9.71
N LEU A 114 6.97 9.44 9.58
CA LEU A 114 8.00 9.34 8.53
C LEU A 114 8.78 8.03 8.63
N ARG A 115 9.13 7.61 9.85
CA ARG A 115 9.82 6.34 10.06
C ARG A 115 9.00 5.15 9.59
N ILE A 116 7.70 5.14 9.87
CA ILE A 116 6.77 4.11 9.36
C ILE A 116 6.72 4.17 7.84
N PHE A 117 6.55 5.37 7.27
CA PHE A 117 6.47 5.58 5.83
C PHE A 117 7.68 4.99 5.09
N PHE A 118 8.90 5.32 5.52
CA PHE A 118 10.13 4.82 4.90
C PHE A 118 10.50 3.38 5.29
N SER A 119 9.82 2.78 6.26
CA SER A 119 10.05 1.38 6.61
C SER A 119 9.19 0.39 5.85
N VAL A 120 7.95 0.79 5.49
CA VAL A 120 6.94 -0.15 4.97
C VAL A 120 6.12 0.37 3.80
N VAL A 121 6.24 1.67 3.43
CA VAL A 121 5.45 2.26 2.35
C VAL A 121 6.33 2.60 1.15
N ALA A 122 7.42 3.33 1.36
CA ALA A 122 8.24 3.86 0.28
C ALA A 122 9.73 3.58 0.51
N ASP A 123 10.38 3.00 -0.49
CA ASP A 123 11.83 2.87 -0.53
C ASP A 123 12.44 4.14 -1.15
N PRO A 124 13.12 5.00 -0.36
CA PRO A 124 13.72 6.23 -0.88
C PRO A 124 14.96 5.99 -1.74
N THR A 125 15.44 4.75 -1.85
CA THR A 125 16.60 4.39 -2.68
C THR A 125 16.23 4.08 -4.12
N THR A 126 14.94 3.93 -4.41
CA THR A 126 14.42 3.63 -5.75
C THR A 126 13.70 4.84 -6.36
N LEU A 127 13.90 5.07 -7.66
CA LEU A 127 13.25 6.17 -8.38
C LEU A 127 12.01 5.65 -9.11
N ASN A 128 10.85 6.27 -8.83
CA ASN A 128 9.57 5.98 -9.48
C ASN A 128 9.21 4.48 -9.46
N TYR A 129 9.50 3.80 -8.36
CA TYR A 129 9.26 2.38 -8.20
C TYR A 129 8.56 2.11 -6.86
N GLN A 130 7.52 1.29 -6.90
CA GLN A 130 6.79 0.87 -5.71
C GLN A 130 6.60 -0.65 -5.74
N GLY A 131 7.51 -1.34 -5.06
CA GLY A 131 7.47 -2.78 -4.90
C GLY A 131 7.73 -3.58 -6.19
N PRO A 132 7.83 -4.90 -6.07
CA PRO A 132 7.90 -5.80 -7.21
C PRO A 132 6.57 -5.93 -7.93
#